data_1d61fdbe6864771102c359405751df57
#
_entry.id   1d61fdbe6864771102c359405751df57
#
_cell.length_a   1.000
_cell.length_b   1.000
_cell.length_c   1.000
_cell.angle_alpha   90.00
_cell.angle_beta   90.00
_cell.angle_gamma   90.00
#
_symmetry.space_group_name_H-M   'P 1'
#
loop_
_entity.id
_entity.type
_entity.pdbx_description
1 polymer ?
#
loop_
_entity_poly.entity_id
_entity_poly.type
_entity_poly.pdbx_seq_one_letter_code
_entity_poly.pdbx_strand_id
1 'polypeptide(L)'
;MLWQLEWQYLQRNVPGVGTLMGPIEEALRDKFFPALLRGEEINAEFRQILGHSIKHGGLCIPETQLSAESAYNTSKATSGELVDSLLGGSALNYVGHRACVRQASAGARRERKHVELVKIAIQKELADGQESNHLHNTMRNGAWLSAVPHRLNGT
;
A
#
# COMPACT_ATOMS: atom_id res chain seq x y z
N MET A 1 7.45 7.27 -9.45
CA MET A 1 6.13 6.82 -8.95
C MET A 1 5.35 8.01 -8.36
N LEU A 2 5.04 9.04 -9.19
CA LEU A 2 4.36 10.25 -8.70
C LEU A 2 2.84 10.04 -8.55
N TRP A 3 2.22 9.23 -9.39
CA TRP A 3 0.77 8.97 -9.42
C TRP A 3 0.23 8.29 -8.14
N GLN A 4 1.01 7.46 -7.44
CA GLN A 4 0.61 6.91 -6.14
C GLN A 4 0.38 8.00 -5.08
N LEU A 5 1.10 9.11 -5.15
CA LEU A 5 1.00 10.20 -4.19
C LEU A 5 -0.35 10.93 -4.30
N GLU A 6 -0.93 10.98 -5.49
CA GLU A 6 -2.20 11.70 -5.75
C GLU A 6 -3.36 11.03 -5.03
N TRP A 7 -3.59 9.73 -5.24
CA TRP A 7 -4.70 9.07 -4.54
C TRP A 7 -4.42 8.92 -3.03
N GLN A 8 -3.15 8.74 -2.63
CA GLN A 8 -2.80 8.72 -1.21
C GLN A 8 -3.08 10.06 -0.53
N TYR A 9 -2.93 11.17 -1.26
CA TYR A 9 -3.34 12.47 -0.77
C TYR A 9 -4.86 12.53 -0.53
N LEU A 10 -5.66 12.06 -1.46
CA LEU A 10 -7.12 11.97 -1.29
C LEU A 10 -7.51 11.07 -0.13
N GLN A 11 -6.89 9.90 -0.01
CA GLN A 11 -7.12 8.98 1.09
C GLN A 11 -6.84 9.58 2.47
N ARG A 12 -5.87 10.47 2.57
CA ARG A 12 -5.49 11.12 3.85
C ARG A 12 -6.37 12.31 4.22
N ASN A 13 -6.98 12.95 3.24
CA ASN A 13 -7.66 14.24 3.45
C ASN A 13 -9.17 14.16 3.30
N VAL A 14 -9.70 13.14 2.62
CA VAL A 14 -11.13 13.02 2.34
C VAL A 14 -11.72 11.84 3.10
N PRO A 15 -12.65 12.09 4.05
CA PRO A 15 -13.31 11.02 4.79
C PRO A 15 -14.17 10.17 3.84
N GLY A 16 -14.16 8.84 4.06
CA GLY A 16 -15.00 7.90 3.29
C GLY A 16 -14.63 7.75 1.81
N VAL A 17 -13.52 8.31 1.37
CA VAL A 17 -13.09 8.28 -0.04
C VAL A 17 -12.85 6.86 -0.57
N GLY A 18 -12.66 5.89 0.32
CA GLY A 18 -12.47 4.48 -0.05
C GLY A 18 -13.57 3.94 -0.96
N THR A 19 -14.81 4.34 -0.75
CA THR A 19 -15.95 3.94 -1.60
C THR A 19 -15.85 4.46 -3.03
N LEU A 20 -15.12 5.55 -3.24
CA LEU A 20 -14.91 6.18 -4.55
C LEU A 20 -13.63 5.69 -5.26
N MET A 21 -12.84 4.84 -4.59
CA MET A 21 -11.58 4.32 -5.15
C MET A 21 -11.76 3.12 -6.08
N GLY A 22 -13.00 2.66 -6.31
CA GLY A 22 -13.32 1.54 -7.21
C GLY A 22 -12.71 1.69 -8.60
N PRO A 23 -12.94 2.79 -9.31
CA PRO A 23 -12.38 2.98 -10.67
C PRO A 23 -10.86 2.92 -10.73
N ILE A 24 -10.17 3.38 -9.66
CA ILE A 24 -8.70 3.30 -9.57
C ILE A 24 -8.27 1.84 -9.39
N GLU A 25 -8.96 1.10 -8.53
CA GLU A 25 -8.67 -0.31 -8.28
C GLU A 25 -8.90 -1.16 -9.54
N GLU A 26 -9.98 -0.89 -10.29
CA GLU A 26 -10.25 -1.52 -11.58
C GLU A 26 -9.16 -1.20 -12.61
N ALA A 27 -8.75 0.06 -12.72
CA ALA A 27 -7.68 0.47 -13.63
C ALA A 27 -6.33 -0.18 -13.26
N LEU A 28 -6.06 -0.36 -11.99
CA LEU A 28 -4.87 -1.08 -11.51
C LEU A 28 -4.93 -2.56 -11.91
N ARG A 29 -6.04 -3.22 -11.61
CA ARG A 29 -6.21 -4.66 -11.86
C ARG A 29 -6.28 -5.00 -13.33
N ASP A 30 -7.07 -4.23 -14.09
CA ASP A 30 -7.45 -4.62 -15.45
C ASP A 30 -6.53 -4.02 -16.53
N LYS A 31 -5.75 -2.98 -16.19
CA LYS A 31 -4.86 -2.29 -17.15
C LYS A 31 -3.41 -2.26 -16.70
N PHE A 32 -3.16 -1.72 -15.50
CA PHE A 32 -1.80 -1.44 -15.06
C PHE A 32 -0.99 -2.71 -14.79
N PHE A 33 -1.52 -3.60 -13.95
CA PHE A 33 -0.80 -4.83 -13.60
C PHE A 33 -0.64 -5.78 -14.79
N PRO A 34 -1.67 -6.03 -15.62
CA PRO A 34 -1.48 -6.83 -16.84
C PRO A 34 -0.42 -6.24 -17.77
N ALA A 35 -0.41 -4.93 -17.97
CA ALA A 35 0.61 -4.28 -18.79
C ALA A 35 2.03 -4.45 -18.19
N LEU A 36 2.16 -4.40 -16.86
CA LEU A 36 3.43 -4.61 -16.16
C LEU A 36 3.88 -6.08 -16.18
N LEU A 37 2.94 -7.02 -16.11
CA LEU A 37 3.18 -8.45 -15.98
C LEU A 37 2.94 -9.22 -17.29
N ARG A 38 3.16 -8.58 -18.41
CA ARG A 38 3.12 -9.19 -19.76
C ARG A 38 1.76 -9.78 -20.16
N GLY A 39 0.67 -9.21 -19.67
CA GLY A 39 -0.69 -9.62 -20.02
C GLY A 39 -1.28 -10.70 -19.10
N GLU A 40 -0.63 -11.00 -17.98
CA GLU A 40 -1.22 -11.92 -16.99
C GLU A 40 -2.51 -11.38 -16.39
N GLU A 41 -3.49 -12.26 -16.26
CA GLU A 41 -4.76 -11.94 -15.60
C GLU A 41 -4.57 -11.85 -14.09
N ILE A 42 -5.09 -10.77 -13.50
CA ILE A 42 -4.94 -10.49 -12.07
C ILE A 42 -6.19 -10.94 -11.33
N ASN A 43 -6.13 -12.14 -10.77
CA ASN A 43 -7.16 -12.62 -9.85
C ASN A 43 -7.05 -11.92 -8.47
N ALA A 44 -8.04 -12.12 -7.60
CA ALA A 44 -8.10 -11.46 -6.29
C ALA A 44 -6.91 -11.82 -5.38
N GLU A 45 -6.45 -13.07 -5.42
CA GLU A 45 -5.32 -13.54 -4.60
C GLU A 45 -4.02 -12.89 -5.07
N PHE A 46 -3.78 -12.87 -6.37
CA PHE A 46 -2.60 -12.25 -6.95
C PHE A 46 -2.59 -10.75 -6.70
N ARG A 47 -3.76 -10.09 -6.78
CA ARG A 47 -3.90 -8.66 -6.43
C ARG A 47 -3.47 -8.36 -4.99
N GLN A 48 -3.80 -9.23 -4.05
CA GLN A 48 -3.36 -9.09 -2.66
C GLN A 48 -1.84 -9.22 -2.53
N ILE A 49 -1.23 -10.18 -3.24
CA ILE A 49 0.23 -10.36 -3.25
C ILE A 49 0.94 -9.11 -3.77
N LEU A 50 0.42 -8.49 -4.84
CA LEU A 50 0.97 -7.24 -5.39
C LEU A 50 0.91 -6.07 -4.39
N GLY A 51 -0.02 -6.13 -3.43
CA GLY A 51 -0.13 -5.16 -2.33
C GLY A 51 0.94 -5.30 -1.24
N HIS A 52 1.58 -6.46 -1.13
CA HIS A 52 2.60 -6.70 -0.10
C HIS A 52 3.85 -5.85 -0.32
N SER A 53 4.67 -5.76 0.71
CA SER A 53 5.98 -5.14 0.61
C SER A 53 6.89 -5.92 -0.34
N ILE A 54 7.85 -5.25 -0.94
CA ILE A 54 8.87 -5.86 -1.82
C ILE A 54 9.59 -7.02 -1.11
N LYS A 55 9.79 -6.90 0.20
CA LYS A 55 10.39 -7.94 1.04
C LYS A 55 9.60 -9.26 1.01
N HIS A 56 8.30 -9.19 0.80
CA HIS A 56 7.40 -10.34 0.73
C HIS A 56 6.91 -10.63 -0.70
N GLY A 57 7.63 -10.12 -1.69
CA GLY A 57 7.34 -10.39 -3.10
C GLY A 57 6.29 -9.49 -3.75
N GLY A 58 5.80 -8.46 -3.05
CA GLY A 58 4.84 -7.51 -3.60
C GLY A 58 5.47 -6.28 -4.26
N LEU A 59 4.61 -5.40 -4.76
CA LEU A 59 4.98 -4.13 -5.40
C LEU A 59 4.76 -2.91 -4.49
N CYS A 60 4.35 -3.10 -3.24
CA CYS A 60 3.94 -2.03 -2.33
C CYS A 60 2.78 -1.16 -2.87
N ILE A 61 1.89 -1.74 -3.68
CA ILE A 61 0.70 -1.06 -4.19
C ILE A 61 -0.53 -1.64 -3.48
N PRO A 62 -0.87 -1.14 -2.29
CA PRO A 62 -1.98 -1.68 -1.50
C PRO A 62 -3.31 -1.48 -2.24
N GLU A 63 -4.30 -2.29 -1.89
CA GLU A 63 -5.66 -2.13 -2.37
C GLU A 63 -6.19 -0.75 -1.95
N THR A 64 -6.57 0.06 -2.94
CA THR A 64 -6.87 1.47 -2.72
C THR A 64 -8.10 1.69 -1.84
N GLN A 65 -9.11 0.84 -1.97
CA GLN A 65 -10.33 0.91 -1.16
C GLN A 65 -10.05 0.57 0.31
N LEU A 66 -9.32 -0.52 0.56
CA LEU A 66 -9.06 -1.02 1.91
C LEU A 66 -8.07 -0.14 2.69
N SER A 67 -7.15 0.53 2.00
CA SER A 67 -6.15 1.39 2.65
C SER A 67 -6.66 2.78 3.01
N ALA A 68 -7.78 3.22 2.43
CA ALA A 68 -8.25 4.60 2.53
C ALA A 68 -8.62 5.01 3.96
N GLU A 69 -9.38 4.18 4.67
CA GLU A 69 -9.83 4.50 6.02
C GLU A 69 -8.68 4.57 7.01
N SER A 70 -7.76 3.61 6.98
CA SER A 70 -6.56 3.63 7.82
C SER A 70 -5.68 4.84 7.54
N ALA A 71 -5.55 5.24 6.26
CA ALA A 71 -4.80 6.43 5.87
C ALA A 71 -5.45 7.72 6.41
N TYR A 72 -6.78 7.84 6.29
CA TYR A 72 -7.52 8.98 6.82
C TYR A 72 -7.41 9.09 8.34
N ASN A 73 -7.66 8.00 9.06
CA ASN A 73 -7.60 7.96 10.52
C ASN A 73 -6.20 8.31 11.05
N THR A 74 -5.16 7.80 10.39
CA THR A 74 -3.77 8.15 10.71
C THR A 74 -3.51 9.64 10.48
N SER A 75 -3.96 10.18 9.36
CA SER A 75 -3.80 11.61 9.03
C SER A 75 -4.52 12.48 10.06
N LYS A 76 -5.77 12.17 10.38
CA LYS A 76 -6.56 12.86 11.38
C LYS A 76 -5.87 12.83 12.77
N ALA A 77 -5.39 11.67 13.19
CA ALA A 77 -4.69 11.54 14.46
C ALA A 77 -3.38 12.33 14.51
N THR A 78 -2.65 12.41 13.40
CA THR A 78 -1.39 13.17 13.34
C THR A 78 -1.57 14.68 13.28
N SER A 79 -2.70 15.16 12.75
CA SER A 79 -2.98 16.60 12.59
C SER A 79 -3.86 17.18 13.70
N GLY A 80 -4.46 16.36 14.56
CA GLY A 80 -5.47 16.77 15.54
C GLY A 80 -4.99 17.94 16.43
N GLU A 81 -3.85 17.81 17.09
CA GLU A 81 -3.33 18.83 17.98
C GLU A 81 -3.00 20.16 17.25
N LEU A 82 -2.59 20.08 15.99
CA LEU A 82 -2.39 21.24 15.13
C LEU A 82 -3.70 21.97 14.84
N VAL A 83 -4.74 21.21 14.50
CA VAL A 83 -6.09 21.71 14.23
C VAL A 83 -6.67 22.35 15.50
N ASP A 84 -6.57 21.68 16.64
CA ASP A 84 -7.09 22.18 17.93
C ASP A 84 -6.38 23.50 18.35
N SER A 85 -5.08 23.57 18.15
CA SER A 85 -4.29 24.80 18.39
C SER A 85 -4.73 25.95 17.50
N LEU A 86 -4.96 25.69 16.20
CA LEU A 86 -5.40 26.70 15.24
C LEU A 86 -6.82 27.20 15.56
N LEU A 87 -7.74 26.28 15.85
CA LEU A 87 -9.13 26.61 16.16
C LEU A 87 -9.27 27.30 17.51
N GLY A 88 -8.45 26.90 18.49
CA GLY A 88 -8.44 27.49 19.82
C GLY A 88 -7.63 28.78 19.93
N GLY A 89 -6.94 29.21 18.87
CA GLY A 89 -6.06 30.39 18.90
C GLY A 89 -4.91 30.29 19.90
N SER A 90 -4.53 29.06 20.28
CA SER A 90 -3.49 28.78 21.26
C SER A 90 -2.15 28.48 20.59
N ALA A 91 -1.05 28.69 21.32
CA ALA A 91 0.25 28.30 20.82
C ALA A 91 0.36 26.77 20.70
N LEU A 92 0.91 26.27 19.58
CA LEU A 92 1.10 24.86 19.36
C LEU A 92 2.07 24.26 20.39
N ASN A 93 1.63 23.23 21.09
CA ASN A 93 2.51 22.38 21.87
C ASN A 93 3.32 21.44 20.94
N TYR A 94 4.45 21.93 20.47
CA TYR A 94 5.29 21.21 19.50
C TYR A 94 5.77 19.84 20.03
N VAL A 95 6.05 19.72 21.32
CA VAL A 95 6.52 18.47 21.93
C VAL A 95 5.39 17.43 21.93
N GLY A 96 4.19 17.83 22.35
CA GLY A 96 2.99 16.99 22.33
C GLY A 96 2.62 16.58 20.91
N HIS A 97 2.56 17.52 19.98
CA HIS A 97 2.30 17.24 18.57
C HIS A 97 3.28 16.22 17.99
N ARG A 98 4.59 16.40 18.22
CA ARG A 98 5.61 15.45 17.74
C ARG A 98 5.47 14.07 18.36
N ALA A 99 5.09 13.98 19.63
CA ALA A 99 4.81 12.70 20.29
C ALA A 99 3.59 12.00 19.66
N CYS A 100 2.51 12.75 19.43
CA CYS A 100 1.29 12.27 18.78
C CYS A 100 1.55 11.74 17.36
N VAL A 101 2.29 12.49 16.55
CA VAL A 101 2.71 12.07 15.19
C VAL A 101 3.51 10.77 15.23
N ARG A 102 4.46 10.63 16.15
CA ARG A 102 5.26 9.41 16.29
C ARG A 102 4.40 8.23 16.68
N GLN A 103 3.50 8.40 17.65
CA GLN A 103 2.63 7.35 18.14
C GLN A 103 1.65 6.88 17.05
N ALA A 104 0.95 7.79 16.40
CA ALA A 104 0.01 7.46 15.33
C ALA A 104 0.69 6.78 14.14
N SER A 105 1.83 7.31 13.70
CA SER A 105 2.61 6.71 12.60
C SER A 105 3.16 5.33 12.95
N ALA A 106 3.64 5.14 14.18
CA ALA A 106 4.12 3.84 14.65
C ALA A 106 2.98 2.82 14.76
N GLY A 107 1.80 3.25 15.26
CA GLY A 107 0.59 2.43 15.33
C GLY A 107 0.16 1.95 13.94
N ALA A 108 -0.02 2.86 13.00
CA ALA A 108 -0.39 2.55 11.63
C ALA A 108 0.63 1.64 10.91
N ARG A 109 1.91 1.79 11.23
CA ARG A 109 2.96 0.91 10.68
C ARG A 109 2.89 -0.52 11.25
N ARG A 110 2.61 -0.65 12.55
CA ARG A 110 2.44 -1.97 13.19
C ARG A 110 1.22 -2.68 12.66
N GLU A 111 0.10 -1.99 12.54
CA GLU A 111 -1.14 -2.52 12.01
C GLU A 111 -0.97 -3.03 10.57
N ARG A 112 -0.41 -2.19 9.68
CA ARG A 112 -0.11 -2.61 8.29
C ARG A 112 0.78 -3.85 8.25
N LYS A 113 1.82 -3.89 9.06
CA LYS A 113 2.71 -5.07 9.14
C LYS A 113 1.98 -6.30 9.66
N HIS A 114 1.12 -6.14 10.65
CA HIS A 114 0.31 -7.25 11.19
C HIS A 114 -0.65 -7.80 10.13
N VAL A 115 -1.41 -6.93 9.48
CA VAL A 115 -2.35 -7.32 8.40
C VAL A 115 -1.61 -8.02 7.26
N GLU A 116 -0.45 -7.51 6.85
CA GLU A 116 0.38 -8.14 5.82
C GLU A 116 0.81 -9.55 6.23
N LEU A 117 1.30 -9.75 7.46
CA LEU A 117 1.74 -11.05 7.94
C LEU A 117 0.57 -12.05 8.05
N VAL A 118 -0.61 -11.59 8.49
CA VAL A 118 -1.82 -12.43 8.54
C VAL A 118 -2.23 -12.85 7.13
N LYS A 119 -2.26 -11.94 6.17
CA LYS A 119 -2.56 -12.26 4.76
C LYS A 119 -1.57 -13.28 4.19
N ILE A 120 -0.28 -13.12 4.45
CA ILE A 120 0.75 -14.07 4.02
C ILE A 120 0.56 -15.44 4.65
N ALA A 121 0.21 -15.49 5.94
CA ALA A 121 -0.05 -16.77 6.64
C ALA A 121 -1.26 -17.49 6.01
N ILE A 122 -2.37 -16.78 5.79
CA ILE A 122 -3.56 -17.33 5.15
C ILE A 122 -3.24 -17.84 3.74
N GLN A 123 -2.50 -17.06 2.95
CA GLN A 123 -2.11 -17.47 1.60
C GLN A 123 -1.23 -18.73 1.60
N LYS A 124 -0.37 -18.91 2.61
CA LYS A 124 0.43 -20.12 2.75
C LYS A 124 -0.40 -21.34 3.12
N GLU A 125 -1.40 -21.17 3.96
CA GLU A 125 -2.31 -22.26 4.35
C GLU A 125 -3.22 -22.69 3.19
N LEU A 126 -3.68 -21.74 2.37
CA LEU A 126 -4.49 -22.00 1.17
C LEU A 126 -3.67 -22.59 0.02
N ALA A 127 -2.37 -22.34 0.02
CA ALA A 127 -1.44 -22.75 -1.04
C ALA A 127 -0.83 -24.12 -0.81
N ASP A 128 -1.60 -25.13 -0.49
CA ASP A 128 -1.17 -26.54 -0.61
C ASP A 128 -0.98 -26.97 -2.09
N GLY A 129 -1.07 -26.02 -3.02
CA GLY A 129 -0.87 -26.19 -4.45
C GLY A 129 0.47 -25.60 -4.93
N GLN A 130 1.17 -26.32 -5.78
CA GLN A 130 2.50 -26.01 -6.33
C GLN A 130 2.62 -24.64 -7.02
N GLU A 131 1.54 -24.06 -7.53
CA GLU A 131 1.54 -22.80 -8.28
C GLU A 131 1.80 -21.57 -7.39
N SER A 132 1.21 -21.53 -6.21
CA SER A 132 1.42 -20.38 -5.28
C SER A 132 2.84 -20.35 -4.72
N ASN A 133 3.46 -21.52 -4.51
CA ASN A 133 4.85 -21.61 -4.09
C ASN A 133 5.82 -21.12 -5.18
N HIS A 134 5.48 -21.31 -6.46
CA HIS A 134 6.32 -20.86 -7.56
C HIS A 134 6.27 -19.32 -7.70
N LEU A 135 5.08 -18.72 -7.66
CA LEU A 135 4.90 -17.27 -7.66
C LEU A 135 5.58 -16.62 -6.46
N HIS A 136 5.41 -17.19 -5.27
CA HIS A 136 6.03 -16.68 -4.06
C HIS A 136 7.56 -16.75 -4.09
N ASN A 137 8.13 -17.82 -4.64
CA ASN A 137 9.58 -17.98 -4.77
C ASN A 137 10.16 -17.07 -5.87
N THR A 138 9.47 -16.90 -6.97
CA THR A 138 9.90 -16.02 -8.07
C THR A 138 9.86 -14.55 -7.65
N MET A 139 8.83 -14.14 -6.91
CA MET A 139 8.70 -12.78 -6.38
C MET A 139 9.62 -12.50 -5.19
N ARG A 140 9.85 -13.48 -4.31
CA ARG A 140 10.68 -13.35 -3.11
C ARG A 140 12.12 -12.99 -3.42
N ASN A 141 12.63 -13.37 -4.56
CA ASN A 141 14.00 -13.06 -4.95
C ASN A 141 14.19 -11.62 -5.45
N GLY A 142 13.10 -10.85 -5.67
CA GLY A 142 13.21 -9.47 -6.19
C GLY A 142 13.98 -9.36 -7.52
N ALA A 143 14.46 -10.47 -8.01
CA ALA A 143 15.36 -10.56 -9.17
C ALA A 143 14.71 -10.01 -10.44
N TRP A 144 13.40 -10.09 -10.56
CA TRP A 144 12.67 -9.52 -11.70
C TRP A 144 12.61 -7.98 -11.69
N LEU A 145 12.66 -7.35 -10.49
CA LEU A 145 12.71 -5.89 -10.36
C LEU A 145 14.12 -5.34 -10.59
N SER A 146 15.15 -6.15 -10.35
CA SER A 146 16.53 -5.81 -10.61
C SER A 146 17.02 -6.27 -12.00
N ALA A 147 16.21 -7.00 -12.74
CA ALA A 147 16.44 -7.26 -14.16
C ALA A 147 16.16 -5.99 -14.97
N VAL A 148 16.97 -4.97 -14.77
CA VAL A 148 17.13 -3.91 -15.76
C VAL A 148 17.54 -4.60 -17.05
N PRO A 149 16.78 -4.45 -18.15
CA PRO A 149 17.22 -5.02 -19.41
C PRO A 149 18.56 -4.38 -19.78
N HIS A 150 19.64 -5.12 -19.56
CA HIS A 150 20.90 -4.79 -20.14
C HIS A 150 20.76 -4.96 -21.65
N ARG A 151 20.82 -3.84 -22.33
CA ARG A 151 20.85 -3.63 -23.77
C ARG A 151 19.50 -3.37 -24.46
N LEU A 152 19.24 -2.10 -24.56
CA LEU A 152 18.93 -1.47 -25.84
C LEU A 152 20.27 -0.93 -26.41
N ASN A 153 21.13 -1.79 -26.87
CA ASN A 153 22.18 -1.39 -27.79
C ASN A 153 21.69 -1.81 -29.17
N GLY A 154 21.19 -0.80 -29.89
CA GLY A 154 20.90 -0.90 -31.30
C GLY A 154 22.18 -1.19 -32.11
N THR A 155 22.02 -1.95 -33.11
CA THR A 155 22.64 -1.80 -34.42
C THR A 155 21.54 -1.52 -35.41
#